data_afae3bfe5222efd49b249c78b2fc6618
#
_entry.id   afae3bfe5222efd49b249c78b2fc6618
#
_cell.length_a   1.000
_cell.length_b   1.000
_cell.length_c   1.000
_cell.angle_alpha   90.00
_cell.angle_beta   90.00
_cell.angle_gamma   90.00
#
_symmetry.space_group_name_H-M   'P 1'
#
loop_
_entity.id
_entity.type
_entity.pdbx_description
1 polymer ?
#
loop_
_entity_poly.entity_id
_entity_poly.type
_entity_poly.pdbx_seq_one_letter_code
_entity_poly.pdbx_strand_id
1 'polypeptide(L)'
;MRANSLALRLFVSAAIWTVVILLATGVVLSSLYRAAVERSFDGRLGVYLRTLVADVASPDEASDKFPQSLGEPLFELPLSGWYWQVTRLDASKPEIRSSRSLWDSSLPSLEALGVQSNVAGTREGYVKGPEDQKLRQVERIIDLGEDGRFLVTVAGDAAEIDEGTYGFDRILIGTFAALAIVLLLITTFQVRFGLAPLNRISAGLAAIRSGAAERLEGNFPVEIAPLARETNALIDANREIVTRARTHVGNLAHALKTPISVMMNEAAANRDDPLAAKVSEQVEIMRDQVAHHLQRARLAAGMAAVIGTVTDVRSVVTALSRTMEKIHHDRGVSIELDATEDARFRGERQDLEEMLGNLVDNACKWAQSRVAIEVFAQTLGAAEDPRVVRITVDDDGPGLSPAQREQVARRGRRLDETKPGSGLGLSIVVELAALYGGELKLATAPIGGLRAELVLPGA
;
A
#
# COMPACT_ATOMS: atom_id res chain seq x y z
N MET A 1 4.34 -2.08 6.60
CA MET A 1 3.84 -2.45 5.24
C MET A 1 2.87 -3.62 5.42
N ARG A 2 1.65 -3.54 4.89
CA ARG A 2 0.67 -4.64 4.98
C ARG A 2 1.20 -5.83 4.17
N ALA A 3 1.16 -7.05 4.71
CA ALA A 3 1.71 -8.27 4.11
C ALA A 3 1.22 -8.59 2.67
N ASN A 4 0.16 -7.94 2.20
CA ASN A 4 -0.44 -8.14 0.88
C ASN A 4 -0.25 -6.94 -0.06
N SER A 5 0.78 -6.12 0.13
CA SER A 5 1.09 -4.96 -0.71
C SER A 5 1.80 -5.40 -2.00
N LEU A 6 1.34 -4.92 -3.16
CA LEU A 6 1.98 -5.14 -4.47
C LEU A 6 3.45 -4.66 -4.45
N ALA A 7 3.70 -3.52 -3.79
CA ALA A 7 5.04 -2.98 -3.60
C ALA A 7 5.97 -3.96 -2.87
N LEU A 8 5.48 -4.61 -1.80
CA LEU A 8 6.26 -5.59 -1.05
C LEU A 8 6.55 -6.84 -1.91
N ARG A 9 5.58 -7.32 -2.66
CA ARG A 9 5.75 -8.49 -3.55
C ARG A 9 6.79 -8.24 -4.63
N LEU A 10 6.73 -7.07 -5.29
CA LEU A 10 7.71 -6.67 -6.31
C LEU A 10 9.11 -6.49 -5.70
N PHE A 11 9.21 -5.83 -4.54
CA PHE A 11 10.46 -5.65 -3.85
C PHE A 11 11.10 -6.98 -3.44
N VAL A 12 10.33 -7.87 -2.79
CA VAL A 12 10.83 -9.17 -2.31
C VAL A 12 11.27 -10.05 -3.50
N SER A 13 10.48 -10.11 -4.57
CA SER A 13 10.87 -10.88 -5.76
C SER A 13 12.17 -10.35 -6.38
N ALA A 14 12.32 -9.03 -6.54
CA ALA A 14 13.54 -8.42 -7.06
C ALA A 14 14.74 -8.64 -6.13
N ALA A 15 14.53 -8.54 -4.81
CA ALA A 15 15.56 -8.78 -3.81
C ALA A 15 16.08 -10.22 -3.85
N ILE A 16 15.17 -11.20 -3.93
CA ILE A 16 15.55 -12.63 -4.05
C ILE A 16 16.40 -12.86 -5.30
N TRP A 17 15.93 -12.39 -6.46
CA TRP A 17 16.68 -12.55 -7.71
C TRP A 17 18.04 -11.86 -7.67
N THR A 18 18.12 -10.66 -7.11
CA THR A 18 19.40 -9.94 -6.93
C THR A 18 20.38 -10.76 -6.09
N VAL A 19 19.93 -11.30 -4.95
CA VAL A 19 20.79 -12.12 -4.08
C VAL A 19 21.22 -13.41 -4.79
N VAL A 20 20.30 -14.11 -5.44
CA VAL A 20 20.60 -15.36 -6.17
C VAL A 20 21.63 -15.13 -7.27
N ILE A 21 21.45 -14.07 -8.07
CA ILE A 21 22.39 -13.76 -9.17
C ILE A 21 23.75 -13.38 -8.62
N LEU A 22 23.83 -12.55 -7.58
CA LEU A 22 25.10 -12.16 -6.98
C LEU A 22 25.84 -13.36 -6.35
N LEU A 23 25.12 -14.25 -5.66
CA LEU A 23 25.71 -15.47 -5.10
C LEU A 23 26.23 -16.40 -6.19
N ALA A 24 25.43 -16.66 -7.22
CA ALA A 24 25.85 -17.50 -8.34
C ALA A 24 27.06 -16.92 -9.05
N THR A 25 27.05 -15.61 -9.34
CA THR A 25 28.18 -14.92 -9.97
C THR A 25 29.44 -14.94 -9.07
N GLY A 26 29.24 -14.76 -7.75
CA GLY A 26 30.31 -14.80 -6.77
C GLY A 26 31.00 -16.15 -6.73
N VAL A 27 30.25 -17.26 -6.68
CA VAL A 27 30.78 -18.61 -6.69
C VAL A 27 31.55 -18.89 -8.00
N VAL A 28 30.99 -18.50 -9.14
CA VAL A 28 31.65 -18.69 -10.44
C VAL A 28 32.96 -17.90 -10.50
N LEU A 29 32.94 -16.63 -10.09
CA LEU A 29 34.12 -15.77 -10.17
C LEU A 29 35.22 -16.23 -9.20
N SER A 30 34.87 -16.63 -7.96
CA SER A 30 35.80 -17.20 -6.99
C SER A 30 36.45 -18.50 -7.54
N SER A 31 35.63 -19.39 -8.13
CA SER A 31 36.15 -20.65 -8.69
C SER A 31 37.07 -20.41 -9.89
N LEU A 32 36.73 -19.47 -10.77
CA LEU A 32 37.59 -19.09 -11.91
C LEU A 32 38.90 -18.46 -11.46
N TYR A 33 38.85 -17.59 -10.45
CA TYR A 33 40.04 -16.96 -9.89
C TYR A 33 40.95 -18.00 -9.24
N ARG A 34 40.42 -18.90 -8.42
CA ARG A 34 41.16 -19.99 -7.81
C ARG A 34 41.87 -20.86 -8.88
N ALA A 35 41.14 -21.27 -9.91
CA ALA A 35 41.72 -22.05 -11.01
C ALA A 35 42.79 -21.28 -11.80
N ALA A 36 42.71 -19.95 -11.87
CA ALA A 36 43.74 -19.13 -12.47
C ALA A 36 45.00 -19.06 -11.61
N VAL A 37 44.83 -18.89 -10.29
CA VAL A 37 45.97 -18.89 -9.33
C VAL A 37 46.65 -20.26 -9.31
N GLU A 38 45.90 -21.36 -9.26
CA GLU A 38 46.44 -22.73 -9.32
C GLU A 38 47.24 -22.96 -10.59
N ARG A 39 46.70 -22.58 -11.77
CA ARG A 39 47.45 -22.72 -13.06
C ARG A 39 48.75 -21.89 -13.09
N SER A 40 48.69 -20.67 -12.50
CA SER A 40 49.90 -19.84 -12.41
C SER A 40 50.95 -20.47 -11.52
N PHE A 41 50.51 -21.03 -10.38
CA PHE A 41 51.39 -21.75 -9.44
C PHE A 41 51.98 -23.01 -10.06
N ASP A 42 51.16 -23.85 -10.71
CA ASP A 42 51.58 -25.05 -11.44
C ASP A 42 52.56 -24.70 -12.57
N GLY A 43 52.37 -23.56 -13.26
CA GLY A 43 53.28 -23.03 -14.25
C GLY A 43 54.69 -22.75 -13.66
N ARG A 44 54.75 -22.16 -12.45
CA ARG A 44 56.05 -21.93 -11.74
C ARG A 44 56.71 -23.25 -11.35
N LEU A 45 55.95 -24.16 -10.72
CA LEU A 45 56.48 -25.52 -10.39
C LEU A 45 56.96 -26.25 -11.65
N GLY A 46 56.24 -26.10 -12.78
CA GLY A 46 56.60 -26.69 -14.06
C GLY A 46 57.89 -26.15 -14.63
N VAL A 47 58.31 -24.92 -14.32
CA VAL A 47 59.66 -24.42 -14.70
C VAL A 47 60.73 -25.18 -13.95
N TYR A 48 60.60 -25.30 -12.62
CA TYR A 48 61.57 -26.05 -11.79
C TYR A 48 61.58 -27.54 -12.15
N LEU A 49 60.45 -28.15 -12.44
CA LEU A 49 60.31 -29.51 -12.90
C LEU A 49 61.14 -29.74 -14.21
N ARG A 50 60.93 -28.83 -15.18
CA ARG A 50 61.73 -28.95 -16.47
C ARG A 50 63.26 -28.83 -16.26
N THR A 51 63.63 -27.92 -15.34
CA THR A 51 65.08 -27.77 -15.03
C THR A 51 65.61 -29.04 -14.40
N LEU A 52 64.91 -29.65 -13.43
CA LEU A 52 65.28 -30.92 -12.81
C LEU A 52 65.30 -32.07 -13.83
N VAL A 53 64.31 -32.13 -14.72
CA VAL A 53 64.27 -33.14 -15.79
C VAL A 53 65.50 -33.02 -16.73
N ALA A 54 65.86 -31.79 -17.09
CA ALA A 54 67.02 -31.56 -17.91
C ALA A 54 68.36 -31.97 -17.21
N ASP A 55 68.40 -31.69 -15.92
CA ASP A 55 69.59 -32.04 -15.11
C ASP A 55 69.72 -33.56 -14.91
N VAL A 56 68.63 -34.29 -14.71
CA VAL A 56 68.64 -35.75 -14.63
C VAL A 56 68.92 -36.40 -15.97
N ALA A 57 68.51 -35.78 -17.09
CA ALA A 57 68.74 -36.31 -18.47
C ALA A 57 70.16 -36.08 -19.02
N SER A 58 70.88 -35.15 -18.44
CA SER A 58 72.24 -34.81 -18.89
C SER A 58 73.17 -34.68 -17.67
N PRO A 59 73.50 -35.77 -16.98
CA PRO A 59 74.44 -35.72 -15.86
C PRO A 59 75.85 -35.35 -16.38
N ASP A 60 76.36 -34.22 -15.88
CA ASP A 60 77.76 -33.80 -16.19
C ASP A 60 78.70 -34.82 -15.55
N GLU A 61 79.58 -35.49 -16.34
CA GLU A 61 80.49 -36.53 -15.90
C GLU A 61 81.48 -36.05 -14.78
N ALA A 62 81.51 -34.75 -14.52
CA ALA A 62 82.35 -34.15 -13.48
C ALA A 62 81.69 -33.84 -12.16
N SER A 63 80.40 -34.07 -12.06
CA SER A 63 79.63 -33.63 -10.93
C SER A 63 78.96 -34.80 -10.18
N ASP A 64 79.73 -35.38 -9.26
CA ASP A 64 79.14 -36.14 -8.13
C ASP A 64 78.33 -35.20 -7.17
N LYS A 65 78.00 -34.02 -7.64
CA LYS A 65 77.32 -32.96 -6.94
C LYS A 65 75.91 -32.82 -7.48
N PHE A 66 74.96 -32.96 -6.54
CA PHE A 66 73.57 -32.61 -6.68
C PHE A 66 73.28 -31.40 -7.55
N PRO A 67 72.14 -31.32 -8.23
CA PRO A 67 71.71 -30.10 -8.92
C PRO A 67 72.06 -28.91 -8.07
N GLN A 68 73.00 -28.11 -8.47
CA GLN A 68 73.36 -26.90 -7.73
C GLN A 68 72.21 -25.93 -7.85
N SER A 69 71.59 -25.67 -6.74
CA SER A 69 70.50 -24.76 -6.53
C SER A 69 69.67 -24.42 -7.78
N LEU A 70 68.41 -24.85 -7.83
CA LEU A 70 67.40 -24.44 -8.86
C LEU A 70 67.19 -22.91 -8.94
N GLY A 71 68.10 -22.13 -8.33
CA GLY A 71 68.07 -20.68 -8.28
C GLY A 71 67.05 -20.14 -7.27
N GLU A 72 66.38 -21.02 -6.54
CA GLU A 72 65.38 -20.65 -5.52
C GLU A 72 65.94 -20.99 -4.10
N PRO A 73 66.23 -19.98 -3.26
CA PRO A 73 66.79 -20.19 -1.93
C PRO A 73 65.94 -21.05 -1.01
N LEU A 74 64.60 -21.08 -1.27
CA LEU A 74 63.65 -21.84 -0.46
C LEU A 74 63.91 -23.36 -0.53
N PHE A 75 64.52 -23.91 -1.58
CA PHE A 75 64.91 -25.33 -1.64
C PHE A 75 66.08 -25.69 -0.72
N GLU A 76 66.78 -24.71 -0.18
CA GLU A 76 67.92 -24.91 0.73
C GLU A 76 67.51 -24.75 2.21
N LEU A 77 66.37 -24.06 2.49
CA LEU A 77 65.89 -23.79 3.84
C LEU A 77 65.05 -24.97 4.36
N PRO A 78 65.44 -25.60 5.48
CA PRO A 78 64.70 -26.72 6.03
C PRO A 78 63.21 -26.36 6.28
N LEU A 79 62.30 -27.24 5.87
CA LEU A 79 60.85 -27.12 6.08
C LEU A 79 60.22 -25.85 5.48
N SER A 80 60.83 -25.30 4.43
CA SER A 80 60.44 -24.03 3.77
C SER A 80 59.07 -24.09 3.06
N GLY A 81 58.50 -25.26 2.84
CA GLY A 81 57.33 -25.46 2.01
C GLY A 81 57.65 -25.67 0.50
N TRP A 82 58.89 -25.46 0.10
CA TRP A 82 59.33 -25.68 -1.29
C TRP A 82 60.28 -26.87 -1.32
N TYR A 83 59.88 -27.91 -2.07
CA TYR A 83 60.60 -29.20 -2.09
C TYR A 83 60.74 -29.72 -3.50
N TRP A 84 61.85 -30.44 -3.75
CA TRP A 84 61.95 -31.28 -4.92
C TRP A 84 62.49 -32.67 -4.53
N GLN A 85 62.08 -33.68 -5.29
CA GLN A 85 62.52 -35.06 -5.10
C GLN A 85 62.65 -35.75 -6.45
N VAL A 86 63.72 -36.50 -6.62
CA VAL A 86 63.94 -37.39 -7.78
C VAL A 86 64.05 -38.81 -7.22
N THR A 87 63.19 -39.70 -7.70
CA THR A 87 63.12 -41.09 -7.22
C THR A 87 63.39 -42.02 -8.42
N ARG A 88 64.40 -42.90 -8.34
CA ARG A 88 64.61 -43.94 -9.29
C ARG A 88 63.68 -45.09 -9.13
N LEU A 89 62.86 -45.45 -10.13
CA LEU A 89 61.79 -46.41 -10.06
C LEU A 89 62.16 -47.85 -10.32
N ASP A 90 63.25 -48.07 -11.04
CA ASP A 90 63.76 -49.39 -11.50
C ASP A 90 64.86 -49.99 -10.61
N ALA A 91 65.30 -49.29 -9.59
CA ALA A 91 66.24 -49.83 -8.61
C ALA A 91 65.55 -50.76 -7.60
N SER A 92 66.24 -51.83 -7.17
CA SER A 92 65.76 -52.78 -6.15
C SER A 92 65.47 -52.16 -4.80
N LYS A 93 66.05 -51.02 -4.50
CA LYS A 93 65.72 -50.09 -3.41
C LYS A 93 65.51 -48.70 -4.02
N PRO A 94 64.47 -47.96 -3.64
CA PRO A 94 64.22 -46.62 -4.17
C PRO A 94 65.46 -45.75 -3.81
N GLU A 95 66.16 -45.30 -4.82
CA GLU A 95 67.19 -44.28 -4.68
C GLU A 95 66.52 -42.92 -4.77
N ILE A 96 66.49 -42.21 -3.67
CA ILE A 96 65.82 -40.94 -3.54
C ILE A 96 66.87 -39.84 -3.41
N ARG A 97 66.80 -38.84 -4.26
CA ARG A 97 67.53 -37.57 -4.15
C ARG A 97 66.51 -36.47 -3.91
N SER A 98 66.75 -35.61 -2.95
CA SER A 98 65.79 -34.56 -2.55
C SER A 98 66.49 -33.26 -2.19
N SER A 99 65.71 -32.17 -2.22
CA SER A 99 66.13 -30.86 -1.72
C SER A 99 66.51 -30.91 -0.24
N ARG A 100 67.42 -30.07 0.21
CA ARG A 100 67.75 -29.91 1.61
C ARG A 100 66.56 -29.50 2.48
N SER A 101 65.64 -28.76 1.89
CA SER A 101 64.39 -28.31 2.54
C SER A 101 63.51 -29.48 2.98
N LEU A 102 63.56 -30.65 2.28
CA LEU A 102 62.72 -31.82 2.64
C LEU A 102 63.22 -32.57 3.84
N TRP A 103 64.49 -32.34 4.26
CA TRP A 103 65.11 -32.96 5.43
C TRP A 103 65.04 -34.51 5.37
N ASP A 104 64.48 -35.15 6.44
CA ASP A 104 64.32 -36.60 6.50
C ASP A 104 62.98 -37.13 5.97
N SER A 105 62.21 -36.26 5.32
CA SER A 105 60.89 -36.59 4.79
C SER A 105 60.96 -36.99 3.30
N SER A 106 59.88 -37.57 2.80
CA SER A 106 59.68 -37.86 1.38
C SER A 106 58.35 -37.39 0.90
N LEU A 107 58.29 -36.99 -0.38
CA LEU A 107 57.04 -36.60 -1.03
C LEU A 107 56.26 -37.85 -1.49
N PRO A 108 54.93 -37.93 -1.26
CA PRO A 108 54.13 -39.02 -1.79
C PRO A 108 54.00 -38.89 -3.31
N SER A 109 53.94 -40.01 -4.04
CA SER A 109 53.68 -39.98 -5.47
C SER A 109 52.21 -39.73 -5.77
N LEU A 110 51.93 -38.81 -6.65
CA LEU A 110 50.57 -38.56 -7.16
C LEU A 110 50.00 -39.73 -7.96
N GLU A 111 50.88 -40.51 -8.62
CA GLU A 111 50.50 -41.74 -9.29
C GLU A 111 49.95 -42.77 -8.31
N ALA A 112 50.63 -42.95 -7.17
CA ALA A 112 50.18 -43.85 -6.11
C ALA A 112 48.84 -43.38 -5.45
N LEU A 113 48.54 -42.09 -5.50
CA LEU A 113 47.27 -41.47 -5.08
C LEU A 113 46.20 -41.51 -6.17
N GLY A 114 46.47 -42.10 -7.33
CA GLY A 114 45.53 -42.28 -8.43
C GLY A 114 45.29 -41.02 -9.29
N VAL A 115 46.16 -40.01 -9.21
CA VAL A 115 46.03 -38.80 -10.01
C VAL A 115 46.49 -39.12 -11.45
N GLN A 116 45.59 -38.82 -12.42
CA GLN A 116 45.88 -39.07 -13.83
C GLN A 116 46.84 -38.01 -14.41
N SER A 117 47.69 -38.42 -15.32
CA SER A 117 48.59 -37.50 -16.02
C SER A 117 47.82 -36.71 -17.09
N ASN A 118 48.20 -35.45 -17.27
CA ASN A 118 47.72 -34.63 -18.37
C ASN A 118 48.35 -35.05 -19.70
N VAL A 119 47.94 -34.40 -20.81
CA VAL A 119 48.45 -34.67 -22.17
C VAL A 119 49.99 -34.52 -22.29
N ALA A 120 50.62 -33.72 -21.43
CA ALA A 120 52.08 -33.53 -21.37
C ALA A 120 52.80 -34.57 -20.51
N GLY A 121 52.05 -35.55 -19.96
CA GLY A 121 52.65 -36.58 -19.08
C GLY A 121 52.94 -36.08 -17.65
N THR A 122 52.41 -34.95 -17.26
CA THR A 122 52.57 -34.33 -15.94
C THR A 122 51.35 -34.59 -15.09
N ARG A 123 51.51 -34.88 -13.81
CA ARG A 123 50.42 -34.97 -12.80
C ARG A 123 50.52 -33.76 -11.88
N GLU A 124 49.37 -33.22 -11.53
CA GLU A 124 49.25 -32.04 -10.68
C GLU A 124 48.24 -32.35 -9.56
N GLY A 125 48.59 -32.06 -8.33
CA GLY A 125 47.68 -32.38 -7.22
C GLY A 125 48.09 -31.75 -5.90
N TYR A 126 47.22 -31.92 -4.91
CA TYR A 126 47.50 -31.52 -3.52
C TYR A 126 47.95 -32.73 -2.71
N VAL A 127 48.99 -32.54 -1.92
CA VAL A 127 49.55 -33.57 -1.05
C VAL A 127 49.81 -33.00 0.36
N LYS A 128 49.99 -33.88 1.32
CA LYS A 128 50.54 -33.51 2.64
C LYS A 128 52.05 -33.66 2.62
N GLY A 129 52.73 -32.60 2.96
CA GLY A 129 54.16 -32.54 3.11
C GLY A 129 54.61 -32.76 4.56
N PRO A 130 55.89 -32.44 4.86
CA PRO A 130 56.40 -32.42 6.21
C PRO A 130 55.49 -31.57 7.13
N GLU A 131 55.38 -31.98 8.42
CA GLU A 131 54.57 -31.29 9.42
C GLU A 131 53.11 -31.04 9.03
N ASP A 132 52.51 -31.96 8.23
CA ASP A 132 51.14 -31.84 7.70
C ASP A 132 50.88 -30.59 6.84
N GLN A 133 51.91 -29.94 6.34
CA GLN A 133 51.77 -28.81 5.39
C GLN A 133 51.03 -29.25 4.15
N LYS A 134 50.09 -28.39 3.72
CA LYS A 134 49.35 -28.60 2.45
C LYS A 134 50.22 -28.11 1.30
N LEU A 135 50.66 -29.03 0.46
CA LEU A 135 51.49 -28.71 -0.70
C LEU A 135 50.74 -28.89 -2.00
N ARG A 136 51.04 -28.04 -2.97
CA ARG A 136 50.74 -28.24 -4.39
C ARG A 136 51.93 -28.90 -5.05
N GLN A 137 51.73 -30.07 -5.67
CA GLN A 137 52.76 -30.90 -6.24
C GLN A 137 52.57 -31.10 -7.73
N VAL A 138 53.66 -31.05 -8.46
CA VAL A 138 53.73 -31.41 -9.88
C VAL A 138 54.79 -32.51 -10.03
N GLU A 139 54.41 -33.62 -10.70
CA GLU A 139 55.36 -34.72 -10.93
C GLU A 139 55.32 -35.19 -12.39
N ARG A 140 56.45 -35.73 -12.85
CA ARG A 140 56.59 -36.34 -14.16
C ARG A 140 57.50 -37.55 -14.11
N ILE A 141 57.11 -38.63 -14.80
CA ILE A 141 57.98 -39.81 -15.03
C ILE A 141 58.74 -39.56 -16.30
N ILE A 142 60.05 -39.76 -16.22
CA ILE A 142 60.94 -39.77 -17.36
C ILE A 142 61.57 -41.16 -17.52
N ASP A 143 61.66 -41.62 -18.76
CA ASP A 143 62.31 -42.89 -19.11
C ASP A 143 63.56 -42.55 -19.96
N LEU A 144 64.77 -42.87 -19.45
CA LEU A 144 66.03 -42.61 -20.08
C LEU A 144 66.64 -43.87 -20.66
N GLY A 145 65.85 -44.91 -20.88
CA GLY A 145 66.31 -46.18 -21.47
C GLY A 145 67.24 -46.95 -20.54
N GLU A 146 68.50 -47.13 -20.93
CA GLU A 146 69.53 -47.86 -20.14
C GLU A 146 69.88 -47.16 -18.83
N ASP A 147 69.69 -45.81 -18.75
CA ASP A 147 69.95 -45.02 -17.54
C ASP A 147 68.86 -45.14 -16.48
N GLY A 148 67.70 -45.70 -16.85
CA GLY A 148 66.63 -46.02 -15.92
C GLY A 148 65.42 -45.10 -16.00
N ARG A 149 64.40 -45.38 -15.13
CA ARG A 149 63.17 -44.61 -15.02
C ARG A 149 63.18 -43.79 -13.75
N PHE A 150 62.88 -42.51 -13.88
CA PHE A 150 62.92 -41.57 -12.78
C PHE A 150 61.56 -40.88 -12.61
N LEU A 151 61.10 -40.76 -11.37
CA LEU A 151 60.01 -39.89 -11.00
C LEU A 151 60.59 -38.57 -10.47
N VAL A 152 60.37 -37.50 -11.23
CA VAL A 152 60.76 -36.13 -10.85
C VAL A 152 59.58 -35.40 -10.28
N THR A 153 59.70 -34.87 -9.07
CA THR A 153 58.62 -34.24 -8.31
C THR A 153 59.10 -32.88 -7.81
N VAL A 154 58.23 -31.87 -7.94
CA VAL A 154 58.40 -30.55 -7.33
C VAL A 154 57.13 -30.16 -6.61
N ALA A 155 57.25 -29.63 -5.40
CA ALA A 155 56.14 -29.19 -4.60
C ALA A 155 56.39 -27.80 -3.99
N GLY A 156 55.32 -27.04 -3.83
CA GLY A 156 55.37 -25.73 -3.21
C GLY A 156 54.21 -25.58 -2.19
N ASP A 157 54.39 -24.69 -1.23
CA ASP A 157 53.38 -24.42 -0.20
C ASP A 157 52.08 -23.89 -0.81
N ALA A 158 51.00 -24.62 -0.59
CA ALA A 158 49.66 -24.23 -1.04
C ALA A 158 49.08 -23.03 -0.27
N ALA A 159 49.69 -22.65 0.86
CA ALA A 159 49.28 -21.46 1.59
C ALA A 159 49.30 -20.19 0.71
N GLU A 160 50.24 -20.09 -0.23
CA GLU A 160 50.34 -18.98 -1.18
C GLU A 160 49.08 -18.89 -2.07
N ILE A 161 48.54 -20.05 -2.49
CA ILE A 161 47.29 -20.13 -3.27
C ILE A 161 46.09 -19.74 -2.41
N ASP A 162 46.05 -20.30 -1.19
CA ASP A 162 44.93 -20.07 -0.28
C ASP A 162 44.89 -18.59 0.17
N GLU A 163 46.01 -17.96 0.51
CA GLU A 163 46.09 -16.54 0.88
C GLU A 163 45.62 -15.61 -0.26
N GLY A 164 46.09 -15.86 -1.48
CA GLY A 164 45.68 -15.11 -2.67
C GLY A 164 44.16 -15.22 -2.90
N THR A 165 43.63 -16.44 -2.77
CA THR A 165 42.21 -16.71 -2.96
C THR A 165 41.36 -16.07 -1.84
N TYR A 166 41.77 -16.20 -0.58
CA TYR A 166 41.07 -15.56 0.54
C TYR A 166 41.07 -14.04 0.46
N GLY A 167 42.19 -13.45 0.03
CA GLY A 167 42.24 -12.00 -0.21
C GLY A 167 41.25 -11.54 -1.24
N PHE A 168 41.19 -12.24 -2.38
CA PHE A 168 40.21 -11.97 -3.43
C PHE A 168 38.75 -12.16 -2.96
N ASP A 169 38.45 -13.28 -2.29
CA ASP A 169 37.11 -13.58 -1.83
C ASP A 169 36.59 -12.53 -0.85
N ARG A 170 37.41 -12.01 0.07
CA ARG A 170 37.02 -10.91 0.96
C ARG A 170 36.64 -9.64 0.21
N ILE A 171 37.46 -9.26 -0.79
CA ILE A 171 37.17 -8.08 -1.62
C ILE A 171 35.89 -8.31 -2.42
N LEU A 172 35.71 -9.49 -3.00
CA LEU A 172 34.56 -9.89 -3.78
C LEU A 172 33.27 -9.82 -2.93
N ILE A 173 33.28 -10.39 -1.72
CA ILE A 173 32.15 -10.35 -0.78
C ILE A 173 31.83 -8.90 -0.42
N GLY A 174 32.83 -8.09 -0.07
CA GLY A 174 32.63 -6.68 0.26
C GLY A 174 32.01 -5.89 -0.89
N THR A 175 32.54 -6.08 -2.10
CA THR A 175 32.03 -5.42 -3.31
C THR A 175 30.59 -5.84 -3.63
N PHE A 176 30.29 -7.14 -3.56
CA PHE A 176 28.96 -7.65 -3.84
C PHE A 176 27.95 -7.26 -2.76
N ALA A 177 28.36 -7.19 -1.50
CA ALA A 177 27.51 -6.68 -0.42
C ALA A 177 27.16 -5.20 -0.65
N ALA A 178 28.14 -4.37 -0.99
CA ALA A 178 27.90 -2.97 -1.32
C ALA A 178 26.98 -2.83 -2.53
N LEU A 179 27.22 -3.60 -3.59
CA LEU A 179 26.39 -3.62 -4.79
C LEU A 179 24.95 -4.06 -4.48
N ALA A 180 24.78 -5.10 -3.66
CA ALA A 180 23.45 -5.56 -3.22
C ALA A 180 22.67 -4.45 -2.50
N ILE A 181 23.32 -3.74 -1.57
CA ILE A 181 22.70 -2.62 -0.86
C ILE A 181 22.26 -1.53 -1.84
N VAL A 182 23.11 -1.13 -2.76
CA VAL A 182 22.78 -0.10 -3.76
C VAL A 182 21.63 -0.54 -4.65
N LEU A 183 21.62 -1.78 -5.14
CA LEU A 183 20.54 -2.31 -5.98
C LEU A 183 19.21 -2.39 -5.21
N LEU A 184 19.22 -2.78 -3.93
CA LEU A 184 18.04 -2.81 -3.09
C LEU A 184 17.48 -1.40 -2.83
N LEU A 185 18.34 -0.40 -2.61
CA LEU A 185 17.94 0.99 -2.48
C LEU A 185 17.30 1.52 -3.77
N ILE A 186 17.93 1.27 -4.91
CA ILE A 186 17.40 1.65 -6.23
C ILE A 186 16.05 0.98 -6.48
N THR A 187 15.94 -0.32 -6.19
CA THR A 187 14.67 -1.07 -6.34
C THR A 187 13.58 -0.50 -5.46
N THR A 188 13.89 -0.14 -4.20
CA THR A 188 12.94 0.49 -3.28
C THR A 188 12.43 1.82 -3.83
N PHE A 189 13.33 2.66 -4.32
CA PHE A 189 12.98 3.94 -4.94
C PHE A 189 12.11 3.73 -6.19
N GLN A 190 12.51 2.82 -7.08
CA GLN A 190 11.81 2.52 -8.33
C GLN A 190 10.39 2.00 -8.10
N VAL A 191 10.20 1.07 -7.13
CA VAL A 191 8.88 0.55 -6.76
C VAL A 191 7.99 1.64 -6.16
N ARG A 192 8.54 2.49 -5.27
CA ARG A 192 7.78 3.61 -4.67
C ARG A 192 7.37 4.64 -5.71
N PHE A 193 8.30 5.04 -6.58
CA PHE A 193 8.04 6.02 -7.62
C PHE A 193 7.05 5.49 -8.66
N GLY A 194 7.22 4.25 -9.12
CA GLY A 194 6.35 3.63 -10.11
C GLY A 194 4.90 3.41 -9.62
N LEU A 195 4.71 3.17 -8.31
CA LEU A 195 3.37 2.96 -7.72
C LEU A 195 2.73 4.23 -7.14
N ALA A 196 3.45 5.37 -7.09
CA ALA A 196 2.92 6.64 -6.60
C ALA A 196 1.66 7.12 -7.33
N PRO A 197 1.51 6.98 -8.66
CA PRO A 197 0.30 7.37 -9.36
C PRO A 197 -0.95 6.59 -8.96
N LEU A 198 -0.83 5.31 -8.61
CA LEU A 198 -1.95 4.51 -8.09
C LEU A 198 -2.45 5.02 -6.73
N ASN A 199 -1.55 5.46 -5.87
CA ASN A 199 -1.92 6.08 -4.60
C ASN A 199 -2.66 7.41 -4.81
N ARG A 200 -2.29 8.19 -5.85
CA ARG A 200 -3.01 9.43 -6.21
C ARG A 200 -4.44 9.15 -6.67
N ILE A 201 -4.66 8.11 -7.49
CA ILE A 201 -6.03 7.69 -7.87
C ILE A 201 -6.83 7.31 -6.63
N SER A 202 -6.26 6.49 -5.74
CA SER A 202 -6.95 6.08 -4.51
C SER A 202 -7.31 7.26 -3.63
N ALA A 203 -6.39 8.22 -3.45
CA ALA A 203 -6.64 9.45 -2.70
C ALA A 203 -7.69 10.34 -3.39
N GLY A 204 -7.62 10.47 -4.74
CA GLY A 204 -8.60 11.21 -5.53
C GLY A 204 -10.01 10.62 -5.42
N LEU A 205 -10.15 9.29 -5.50
CA LEU A 205 -11.43 8.61 -5.28
C LEU A 205 -11.96 8.80 -3.85
N ALA A 206 -11.09 8.81 -2.85
CA ALA A 206 -11.49 9.13 -1.48
C ALA A 206 -11.97 10.58 -1.36
N ALA A 207 -11.29 11.53 -2.01
CA ALA A 207 -11.71 12.93 -2.07
C ALA A 207 -13.06 13.10 -2.79
N ILE A 208 -13.28 12.39 -3.91
CA ILE A 208 -14.58 12.40 -4.61
C ILE A 208 -15.68 11.84 -3.70
N ARG A 209 -15.42 10.72 -3.02
CA ARG A 209 -16.39 10.11 -2.10
C ARG A 209 -16.73 11.02 -0.90
N SER A 210 -15.75 11.79 -0.42
CA SER A 210 -15.98 12.76 0.67
C SER A 210 -16.55 14.10 0.20
N GLY A 211 -16.66 14.29 -1.13
CA GLY A 211 -17.15 15.55 -1.69
C GLY A 211 -16.10 16.66 -1.78
N ALA A 212 -14.86 16.38 -1.46
CA ALA A 212 -13.76 17.35 -1.56
C ALA A 212 -13.28 17.57 -3.00
N ALA A 213 -13.62 16.65 -3.92
CA ALA A 213 -13.31 16.77 -5.35
C ALA A 213 -14.47 16.24 -6.20
N GLU A 214 -14.60 16.76 -7.41
CA GLU A 214 -15.65 16.34 -8.36
C GLU A 214 -15.20 15.30 -9.36
N ARG A 215 -13.90 15.28 -9.67
CA ARG A 215 -13.26 14.42 -10.67
C ARG A 215 -11.87 14.03 -10.21
N LEU A 216 -11.33 12.99 -10.85
CA LEU A 216 -9.91 12.68 -10.75
C LEU A 216 -9.14 13.68 -11.61
N GLU A 217 -8.37 14.57 -10.97
CA GLU A 217 -7.54 15.58 -11.62
C GLU A 217 -6.07 15.23 -11.50
N GLY A 218 -5.28 15.69 -12.48
CA GLY A 218 -3.83 15.57 -12.50
C GLY A 218 -3.27 14.86 -13.72
N ASN A 219 -1.94 14.93 -13.89
CA ASN A 219 -1.22 14.23 -14.94
C ASN A 219 -0.93 12.78 -14.48
N PHE A 220 -1.54 11.83 -15.18
CA PHE A 220 -1.30 10.41 -14.97
C PHE A 220 -0.41 9.85 -16.10
N PRO A 221 0.48 8.86 -15.79
CA PRO A 221 1.21 8.11 -16.81
C PRO A 221 0.28 7.51 -17.87
N VAL A 222 0.81 7.29 -19.08
CA VAL A 222 0.04 6.79 -20.25
C VAL A 222 -0.69 5.48 -19.94
N GLU A 223 -0.09 4.62 -19.13
CA GLU A 223 -0.66 3.33 -18.71
C GLU A 223 -1.85 3.48 -17.76
N ILE A 224 -1.92 4.57 -17.01
CA ILE A 224 -2.92 4.80 -15.96
C ILE A 224 -3.97 5.84 -16.42
N ALA A 225 -3.62 6.74 -17.32
CA ALA A 225 -4.51 7.77 -17.86
C ALA A 225 -5.85 7.22 -18.41
N PRO A 226 -5.90 6.06 -19.11
CA PRO A 226 -7.18 5.46 -19.50
C PRO A 226 -8.08 5.12 -18.32
N LEU A 227 -7.53 4.54 -17.26
CA LEU A 227 -8.28 4.19 -16.05
C LEU A 227 -8.90 5.43 -15.40
N ALA A 228 -8.14 6.53 -15.28
CA ALA A 228 -8.64 7.78 -14.72
C ALA A 228 -9.77 8.37 -15.59
N ARG A 229 -9.66 8.31 -16.93
CA ARG A 229 -10.70 8.76 -17.85
C ARG A 229 -11.98 7.95 -17.76
N GLU A 230 -11.88 6.62 -17.77
CA GLU A 230 -13.03 5.73 -17.61
C GLU A 230 -13.72 5.91 -16.26
N THR A 231 -12.93 6.10 -15.19
CA THR A 231 -13.49 6.38 -13.86
C THR A 231 -14.25 7.71 -13.87
N ASN A 232 -13.71 8.77 -14.46
CA ASN A 232 -14.40 10.05 -14.59
C ASN A 232 -15.68 9.93 -15.44
N ALA A 233 -15.64 9.17 -16.53
CA ALA A 233 -16.81 8.93 -17.37
C ALA A 233 -17.94 8.21 -16.61
N LEU A 234 -17.59 7.23 -15.75
CA LEU A 234 -18.55 6.55 -14.88
C LEU A 234 -19.15 7.49 -13.83
N ILE A 235 -18.34 8.40 -13.25
CA ILE A 235 -18.82 9.41 -12.31
C ILE A 235 -19.80 10.36 -12.98
N ASP A 236 -19.47 10.84 -14.18
CA ASP A 236 -20.34 11.74 -14.94
C ASP A 236 -21.66 11.07 -15.34
N ALA A 237 -21.61 9.83 -15.84
CA ALA A 237 -22.80 9.05 -16.17
C ALA A 237 -23.71 8.81 -14.96
N ASN A 238 -23.11 8.50 -13.80
CA ASN A 238 -23.88 8.33 -12.56
C ASN A 238 -24.57 9.63 -12.13
N ARG A 239 -23.87 10.78 -12.20
CA ARG A 239 -24.45 12.10 -11.90
C ARG A 239 -25.62 12.43 -12.85
N GLU A 240 -25.48 12.11 -14.12
CA GLU A 240 -26.54 12.34 -15.09
C GLU A 240 -27.80 11.50 -14.80
N ILE A 241 -27.61 10.21 -14.47
CA ILE A 241 -28.71 9.31 -14.08
C ILE A 241 -29.48 9.88 -12.86
N VAL A 242 -28.75 10.31 -11.84
CA VAL A 242 -29.33 10.88 -10.62
C VAL A 242 -30.09 12.17 -10.94
N THR A 243 -29.50 13.06 -11.73
CA THR A 243 -30.15 14.33 -12.11
C THR A 243 -31.44 14.08 -12.93
N ARG A 244 -31.39 13.15 -13.87
CA ARG A 244 -32.60 12.75 -14.63
C ARG A 244 -33.68 12.16 -13.72
N ALA A 245 -33.30 11.27 -12.78
CA ALA A 245 -34.27 10.70 -11.85
C ALA A 245 -34.95 11.77 -10.99
N ARG A 246 -34.20 12.77 -10.49
CA ARG A 246 -34.74 13.90 -9.73
C ARG A 246 -35.71 14.75 -10.54
N THR A 247 -35.33 15.09 -11.78
CA THR A 247 -36.19 15.86 -12.68
C THR A 247 -37.50 15.12 -12.97
N HIS A 248 -37.43 13.79 -13.19
CA HIS A 248 -38.62 12.96 -13.40
C HIS A 248 -39.54 12.96 -12.17
N VAL A 249 -39.01 12.77 -10.98
CA VAL A 249 -39.77 12.79 -9.72
C VAL A 249 -40.38 14.18 -9.50
N GLY A 250 -39.62 15.25 -9.78
CA GLY A 250 -40.15 16.64 -9.70
C GLY A 250 -41.33 16.91 -10.64
N ASN A 251 -41.20 16.48 -11.90
CA ASN A 251 -42.22 16.62 -12.91
C ASN A 251 -43.49 15.80 -12.54
N LEU A 252 -43.32 14.57 -12.01
CA LEU A 252 -44.42 13.73 -11.56
C LEU A 252 -45.14 14.35 -10.38
N ALA A 253 -44.41 14.95 -9.43
CA ALA A 253 -44.98 15.67 -8.32
C ALA A 253 -45.92 16.81 -8.76
N HIS A 254 -45.45 17.60 -9.72
CA HIS A 254 -46.22 18.71 -10.26
C HIS A 254 -47.48 18.23 -11.03
N ALA A 255 -47.31 17.20 -11.88
CA ALA A 255 -48.39 16.62 -12.68
C ALA A 255 -49.50 15.98 -11.81
N LEU A 256 -49.15 15.42 -10.65
CA LEU A 256 -50.13 14.83 -9.70
C LEU A 256 -50.80 15.89 -8.81
N LYS A 257 -50.06 16.94 -8.40
CA LYS A 257 -50.59 17.99 -7.52
C LYS A 257 -51.75 18.75 -8.17
N THR A 258 -51.70 19.03 -9.46
CA THR A 258 -52.72 19.80 -10.19
C THR A 258 -54.09 19.12 -10.17
N PRO A 259 -54.27 17.85 -10.64
CA PRO A 259 -55.56 17.17 -10.62
C PRO A 259 -56.10 16.96 -9.22
N ILE A 260 -55.23 16.66 -8.23
CA ILE A 260 -55.62 16.51 -6.81
C ILE A 260 -56.19 17.85 -6.28
N SER A 261 -55.52 18.97 -6.59
CA SER A 261 -56.01 20.31 -6.17
C SER A 261 -57.34 20.68 -6.83
N VAL A 262 -57.55 20.32 -8.09
CA VAL A 262 -58.83 20.54 -8.77
C VAL A 262 -59.94 19.74 -8.12
N MET A 263 -59.73 18.44 -7.85
CA MET A 263 -60.71 17.58 -7.15
C MET A 263 -61.03 18.11 -5.75
N MET A 264 -60.05 18.60 -5.02
CA MET A 264 -60.27 19.21 -3.69
C MET A 264 -61.11 20.48 -3.77
N ASN A 265 -60.84 21.35 -4.76
CA ASN A 265 -61.60 22.59 -4.94
C ASN A 265 -63.06 22.31 -5.35
N GLU A 266 -63.29 21.35 -6.25
CA GLU A 266 -64.64 20.92 -6.65
C GLU A 266 -65.43 20.32 -5.49
N ALA A 267 -64.80 19.45 -4.70
CA ALA A 267 -65.41 18.88 -3.49
C ALA A 267 -65.72 19.98 -2.45
N ALA A 268 -64.83 20.97 -2.30
CA ALA A 268 -65.07 22.10 -1.38
C ALA A 268 -66.16 23.05 -1.84
N ALA A 269 -66.42 23.15 -3.15
CA ALA A 269 -67.49 23.99 -3.71
C ALA A 269 -68.92 23.39 -3.49
N ASN A 270 -69.02 22.04 -3.29
CA ASN A 270 -70.23 21.30 -3.20
C ASN A 270 -70.45 20.69 -1.79
N ARG A 271 -70.20 21.44 -0.73
CA ARG A 271 -70.18 20.96 0.69
C ARG A 271 -71.51 20.34 1.21
N ASP A 272 -72.62 20.64 0.61
CA ASP A 272 -73.91 20.13 1.02
C ASP A 272 -74.24 18.75 0.44
N ASP A 273 -73.38 18.20 -0.45
CA ASP A 273 -73.54 16.86 -1.01
C ASP A 273 -72.74 15.81 -0.20
N PRO A 274 -73.41 14.77 0.31
CA PRO A 274 -72.79 13.67 1.05
C PRO A 274 -71.66 12.96 0.22
N LEU A 275 -71.76 13.00 -1.12
CA LEU A 275 -70.75 12.49 -2.00
C LEU A 275 -69.47 13.37 -2.00
N ALA A 276 -69.64 14.69 -1.97
CA ALA A 276 -68.53 15.64 -1.93
C ALA A 276 -67.68 15.47 -0.66
N ALA A 277 -68.32 15.19 0.50
CA ALA A 277 -67.59 14.89 1.73
C ALA A 277 -66.70 13.63 1.59
N LYS A 278 -67.24 12.54 1.02
CA LYS A 278 -66.44 11.31 0.76
C LYS A 278 -65.32 11.51 -0.25
N VAL A 279 -65.58 12.28 -1.30
CA VAL A 279 -64.58 12.63 -2.30
C VAL A 279 -63.44 13.42 -1.66
N SER A 280 -63.76 14.41 -0.82
CA SER A 280 -62.80 15.23 -0.10
C SER A 280 -61.87 14.38 0.76
N GLU A 281 -62.43 13.44 1.54
CA GLU A 281 -61.69 12.50 2.38
C GLU A 281 -60.74 11.62 1.55
N GLN A 282 -61.19 11.05 0.42
CA GLN A 282 -60.39 10.20 -0.42
C GLN A 282 -59.28 10.98 -1.16
N VAL A 283 -59.54 12.22 -1.56
CA VAL A 283 -58.55 13.10 -2.20
C VAL A 283 -57.46 13.53 -1.22
N GLU A 284 -57.83 13.77 0.07
CA GLU A 284 -56.81 14.00 1.11
C GLU A 284 -55.92 12.80 1.33
N ILE A 285 -56.48 11.60 1.40
CA ILE A 285 -55.72 10.35 1.52
C ILE A 285 -54.78 10.17 0.28
N MET A 286 -55.29 10.39 -0.94
CA MET A 286 -54.48 10.31 -2.16
C MET A 286 -53.34 11.35 -2.16
N ARG A 287 -53.62 12.59 -1.76
CA ARG A 287 -52.62 13.64 -1.64
C ARG A 287 -51.46 13.23 -0.74
N ASP A 288 -51.80 12.69 0.45
CA ASP A 288 -50.84 12.30 1.47
C ASP A 288 -50.00 11.06 1.00
N GLN A 289 -50.65 10.07 0.35
CA GLN A 289 -49.94 8.94 -0.23
C GLN A 289 -49.01 9.37 -1.39
N VAL A 290 -49.46 10.21 -2.30
CA VAL A 290 -48.64 10.73 -3.41
C VAL A 290 -47.45 11.50 -2.86
N ALA A 291 -47.68 12.40 -1.88
CA ALA A 291 -46.60 13.15 -1.24
C ALA A 291 -45.53 12.21 -0.63
N HIS A 292 -46.00 11.18 0.10
CA HIS A 292 -45.10 10.17 0.70
C HIS A 292 -44.31 9.37 -0.36
N HIS A 293 -44.95 8.91 -1.42
CA HIS A 293 -44.24 8.15 -2.47
C HIS A 293 -43.26 9.00 -3.27
N LEU A 294 -43.60 10.26 -3.56
CA LEU A 294 -42.71 11.20 -4.22
C LEU A 294 -41.52 11.55 -3.37
N GLN A 295 -41.71 11.70 -2.07
CA GLN A 295 -40.62 11.90 -1.11
C GLN A 295 -39.70 10.70 -1.04
N ARG A 296 -40.24 9.47 -0.91
CA ARG A 296 -39.39 8.26 -0.96
C ARG A 296 -38.63 8.13 -2.27
N ALA A 297 -39.22 8.49 -3.40
CA ALA A 297 -38.55 8.47 -4.69
C ALA A 297 -37.40 9.53 -4.79
N ARG A 298 -37.64 10.74 -4.21
CA ARG A 298 -36.60 11.79 -4.07
C ARG A 298 -35.46 11.32 -3.17
N LEU A 299 -35.79 10.71 -2.01
CA LEU A 299 -34.81 10.16 -1.09
C LEU A 299 -33.93 9.07 -1.76
N ALA A 300 -34.55 8.14 -2.51
CA ALA A 300 -33.84 7.10 -3.23
C ALA A 300 -32.91 7.68 -4.32
N ALA A 301 -33.36 8.73 -5.04
CA ALA A 301 -32.53 9.46 -5.99
C ALA A 301 -31.48 10.34 -5.29
N GLY A 302 -31.75 10.84 -4.08
CA GLY A 302 -30.84 11.65 -3.26
C GLY A 302 -29.67 10.85 -2.69
N MET A 303 -29.87 9.60 -2.29
CA MET A 303 -28.80 8.72 -1.75
C MET A 303 -27.61 8.57 -2.68
N ALA A 304 -27.82 8.64 -4.00
CA ALA A 304 -26.75 8.57 -4.98
C ALA A 304 -26.00 9.90 -5.20
N ALA A 305 -26.55 11.04 -4.77
CA ALA A 305 -26.03 12.38 -5.04
C ALA A 305 -25.46 13.13 -3.81
N VAL A 306 -25.56 12.53 -2.62
CA VAL A 306 -24.95 13.08 -1.37
C VAL A 306 -23.42 13.22 -1.47
N ILE A 307 -22.82 12.69 -2.51
CA ILE A 307 -21.40 12.77 -2.77
C ILE A 307 -21.05 14.18 -3.26
N GLY A 308 -20.67 15.07 -2.33
CA GLY A 308 -19.90 16.25 -2.67
C GLY A 308 -20.52 17.63 -2.49
N THR A 309 -21.79 17.76 -2.09
CA THR A 309 -22.37 19.09 -1.83
C THR A 309 -22.16 19.52 -0.37
N VAL A 310 -21.67 20.74 -0.20
CA VAL A 310 -21.50 21.39 1.11
C VAL A 310 -22.36 22.65 1.14
N THR A 311 -23.23 22.74 2.13
CA THR A 311 -24.16 23.87 2.30
C THR A 311 -23.79 24.69 3.53
N ASP A 312 -23.74 26.01 3.38
CA ASP A 312 -23.59 26.95 4.48
C ASP A 312 -24.93 27.05 5.25
N VAL A 313 -24.92 26.52 6.48
CA VAL A 313 -26.11 26.43 7.33
C VAL A 313 -26.63 27.81 7.77
N ARG A 314 -25.71 28.72 8.11
CA ARG A 314 -26.07 30.07 8.57
C ARG A 314 -26.86 30.81 7.51
N SER A 315 -26.50 30.74 6.26
CA SER A 315 -27.22 31.42 5.15
C SER A 315 -28.66 30.90 5.01
N VAL A 316 -28.85 29.59 5.14
CA VAL A 316 -30.16 28.92 5.05
C VAL A 316 -31.08 29.32 6.23
N VAL A 317 -30.56 29.17 7.46
CA VAL A 317 -31.34 29.48 8.66
C VAL A 317 -31.76 30.96 8.69
N THR A 318 -30.84 31.88 8.33
CA THR A 318 -31.13 33.31 8.29
C THR A 318 -32.24 33.67 7.28
N ALA A 319 -32.17 33.06 6.07
CA ALA A 319 -33.20 33.28 5.07
C ALA A 319 -34.56 32.73 5.50
N LEU A 320 -34.59 31.54 6.09
CA LEU A 320 -35.78 30.89 6.62
C LEU A 320 -36.40 31.65 7.79
N SER A 321 -35.61 32.09 8.78
CA SER A 321 -36.11 32.87 9.91
C SER A 321 -36.84 34.14 9.45
N ARG A 322 -36.26 34.88 8.52
CA ARG A 322 -36.89 36.09 7.93
C ARG A 322 -38.22 35.77 7.20
N THR A 323 -38.29 34.61 6.55
CA THR A 323 -39.49 34.19 5.84
C THR A 323 -40.59 33.78 6.83
N MET A 324 -40.22 33.02 7.84
CA MET A 324 -41.17 32.56 8.88
C MET A 324 -41.68 33.68 9.77
N GLU A 325 -40.85 34.70 10.09
CA GLU A 325 -41.32 35.91 10.76
C GLU A 325 -42.41 36.65 9.99
N LYS A 326 -42.29 36.69 8.65
CA LYS A 326 -43.34 37.32 7.79
C LYS A 326 -44.60 36.47 7.74
N ILE A 327 -44.47 35.13 7.63
CA ILE A 327 -45.62 34.20 7.55
C ILE A 327 -46.43 34.21 8.87
N HIS A 328 -45.73 34.25 9.99
CA HIS A 328 -46.33 34.18 11.33
C HIS A 328 -46.44 35.55 12.03
N HIS A 329 -46.33 36.66 11.28
CA HIS A 329 -46.36 38.03 11.83
C HIS A 329 -47.60 38.30 12.67
N ASP A 330 -48.77 37.85 12.22
CA ASP A 330 -50.06 38.07 12.90
C ASP A 330 -50.14 37.37 14.29
N ARG A 331 -49.22 36.44 14.57
CA ARG A 331 -49.13 35.73 15.86
C ARG A 331 -48.22 36.40 16.86
N GLY A 332 -47.46 37.39 16.44
CA GLY A 332 -46.49 38.11 17.30
C GLY A 332 -45.33 37.27 17.83
N VAL A 333 -44.98 36.17 17.13
CA VAL A 333 -43.85 35.28 17.50
C VAL A 333 -42.55 35.91 17.05
N SER A 334 -41.59 36.06 17.97
CA SER A 334 -40.21 36.48 17.66
C SER A 334 -39.30 35.30 17.45
N ILE A 335 -38.42 35.38 16.42
CA ILE A 335 -37.43 34.35 16.15
C ILE A 335 -36.04 34.91 16.48
N GLU A 336 -35.37 34.28 17.46
CA GLU A 336 -33.99 34.62 17.82
C GLU A 336 -33.04 33.61 17.20
N LEU A 337 -31.96 34.09 16.53
CA LEU A 337 -31.00 33.27 15.85
C LEU A 337 -29.60 33.47 16.41
N ASP A 338 -29.00 32.41 16.92
CA ASP A 338 -27.57 32.33 17.25
C ASP A 338 -26.90 31.26 16.39
N ALA A 339 -26.02 31.65 15.47
CA ALA A 339 -25.40 30.74 14.53
C ALA A 339 -23.91 31.01 14.40
N THR A 340 -23.12 29.96 14.59
CA THR A 340 -21.64 30.01 14.36
C THR A 340 -21.31 30.20 12.86
N GLU A 341 -20.24 30.95 12.57
CA GLU A 341 -19.87 31.33 11.19
C GLU A 341 -19.42 30.13 10.32
N ASP A 342 -18.88 29.06 10.93
CA ASP A 342 -18.28 27.90 10.22
C ASP A 342 -19.18 26.67 10.15
N ALA A 343 -20.48 26.78 10.41
CA ALA A 343 -21.39 25.65 10.35
C ALA A 343 -21.68 25.26 8.89
N ARG A 344 -21.06 24.16 8.42
CA ARG A 344 -21.24 23.64 7.06
C ARG A 344 -21.83 22.23 7.08
N PHE A 345 -22.99 22.07 6.46
CA PHE A 345 -23.67 20.78 6.31
C PHE A 345 -23.17 20.06 5.06
N ARG A 346 -22.84 18.78 5.21
CA ARG A 346 -22.50 17.90 4.09
C ARG A 346 -23.76 17.34 3.46
N GLY A 347 -24.42 18.14 2.66
CA GLY A 347 -25.68 17.79 2.00
C GLY A 347 -26.25 18.94 1.19
N GLU A 348 -27.38 18.69 0.55
CA GLU A 348 -28.00 19.64 -0.34
C GLU A 348 -28.73 20.76 0.40
N ARG A 349 -28.67 21.94 -0.19
CA ARG A 349 -29.34 23.13 0.34
C ARG A 349 -30.85 22.94 0.43
N GLN A 350 -31.50 22.33 -0.58
CA GLN A 350 -32.91 22.12 -0.62
C GLN A 350 -33.41 21.20 0.50
N ASP A 351 -32.67 20.11 0.79
CA ASP A 351 -33.02 19.19 1.85
C ASP A 351 -32.83 19.83 3.22
N LEU A 352 -31.83 20.69 3.41
CA LEU A 352 -31.64 21.46 4.63
C LEU A 352 -32.77 22.48 4.80
N GLU A 353 -33.16 23.20 3.73
CA GLU A 353 -34.29 24.13 3.72
C GLU A 353 -35.62 23.42 4.07
N GLU A 354 -35.84 22.20 3.59
CA GLU A 354 -37.00 21.39 3.88
C GLU A 354 -37.04 20.92 5.37
N MET A 355 -35.88 20.42 5.87
CA MET A 355 -35.80 20.02 7.29
C MET A 355 -36.02 21.20 8.23
N LEU A 356 -35.30 22.28 8.03
CA LEU A 356 -35.39 23.47 8.88
C LEU A 356 -36.74 24.19 8.75
N GLY A 357 -37.26 24.23 7.52
CA GLY A 357 -38.58 24.80 7.25
C GLY A 357 -39.68 24.11 8.07
N ASN A 358 -39.67 22.77 8.08
CA ASN A 358 -40.61 21.97 8.86
C ASN A 358 -40.43 22.18 10.38
N LEU A 359 -39.20 22.26 10.88
CA LEU A 359 -38.94 22.48 12.30
C LEU A 359 -39.34 23.87 12.76
N VAL A 360 -38.95 24.90 12.02
CA VAL A 360 -39.23 26.31 12.39
C VAL A 360 -40.73 26.65 12.23
N ASP A 361 -41.37 26.18 11.16
CA ASP A 361 -42.80 26.34 10.96
C ASP A 361 -43.61 25.68 12.11
N ASN A 362 -43.18 24.46 12.50
CA ASN A 362 -43.77 23.76 13.63
C ASN A 362 -43.57 24.53 14.94
N ALA A 363 -42.35 25.02 15.23
CA ALA A 363 -42.07 25.83 16.40
C ALA A 363 -42.93 27.11 16.42
N CYS A 364 -43.04 27.86 15.32
CA CYS A 364 -43.87 29.04 15.20
C CYS A 364 -45.36 28.75 15.38
N LYS A 365 -45.86 27.59 15.00
CA LYS A 365 -47.26 27.17 15.20
C LYS A 365 -47.60 26.90 16.67
N TRP A 366 -46.66 26.41 17.45
CA TRP A 366 -46.91 26.01 18.84
C TRP A 366 -46.39 27.03 19.86
N ALA A 367 -45.43 27.90 19.48
CA ALA A 367 -44.94 28.95 20.34
C ALA A 367 -46.03 29.88 20.84
N GLN A 368 -45.84 30.41 22.05
CA GLN A 368 -46.65 31.47 22.60
C GLN A 368 -46.15 32.85 22.14
N SER A 369 -44.83 33.08 22.21
CA SER A 369 -44.22 34.37 21.88
C SER A 369 -42.82 34.29 21.28
N ARG A 370 -42.09 33.18 21.51
CA ARG A 370 -40.65 33.12 21.21
C ARG A 370 -40.24 31.77 20.64
N VAL A 371 -39.40 31.82 19.60
CA VAL A 371 -38.68 30.68 19.03
C VAL A 371 -37.18 31.02 19.03
N ALA A 372 -36.33 30.15 19.60
CA ALA A 372 -34.89 30.30 19.59
C ALA A 372 -34.27 29.23 18.69
N ILE A 373 -33.37 29.65 17.79
CA ILE A 373 -32.63 28.77 16.89
C ILE A 373 -31.15 28.93 17.18
N GLU A 374 -30.49 27.84 17.54
CA GLU A 374 -29.05 27.83 17.77
C GLU A 374 -28.37 26.85 16.79
N VAL A 375 -27.22 27.26 16.21
CA VAL A 375 -26.45 26.44 15.28
C VAL A 375 -25.01 26.36 15.77
N PHE A 376 -24.55 25.14 16.02
CA PHE A 376 -23.18 24.87 16.44
C PHE A 376 -22.49 23.88 15.50
N ALA A 377 -21.24 24.18 15.14
CA ALA A 377 -20.32 23.22 14.53
C ALA A 377 -19.49 22.56 15.64
N GLN A 378 -19.52 21.25 15.76
CA GLN A 378 -18.79 20.50 16.77
C GLN A 378 -17.96 19.38 16.13
N THR A 379 -16.72 19.19 16.60
CA THR A 379 -15.89 18.03 16.27
C THR A 379 -16.09 16.99 17.36
N LEU A 380 -16.47 15.76 17.01
CA LEU A 380 -16.61 14.65 17.95
C LEU A 380 -15.22 14.06 18.23
N GLY A 381 -14.49 14.57 19.25
CA GLY A 381 -13.23 13.99 19.69
C GLY A 381 -11.95 14.59 19.12
N ALA A 382 -10.95 13.78 18.76
CA ALA A 382 -9.65 14.22 18.25
C ALA A 382 -9.75 14.76 16.82
N ALA A 383 -8.73 15.51 16.35
CA ALA A 383 -8.74 16.28 15.09
C ALA A 383 -9.04 15.49 13.79
N GLU A 384 -9.16 14.18 13.84
CA GLU A 384 -9.50 13.29 12.70
C GLU A 384 -10.95 12.77 12.73
N ASP A 385 -11.75 13.12 13.78
CA ASP A 385 -13.13 12.68 13.89
C ASP A 385 -14.09 13.51 13.03
N PRO A 386 -15.22 12.91 12.56
CA PRO A 386 -16.16 13.60 11.69
C PRO A 386 -16.76 14.82 12.39
N ARG A 387 -16.72 15.95 11.69
CA ARG A 387 -17.43 17.16 12.12
C ARG A 387 -18.94 16.91 12.05
N VAL A 388 -19.66 17.44 13.04
CA VAL A 388 -21.14 17.44 13.05
C VAL A 388 -21.64 18.86 13.19
N VAL A 389 -22.76 19.13 12.54
CA VAL A 389 -23.53 20.35 12.73
C VAL A 389 -24.75 20.00 13.58
N ARG A 390 -24.90 20.71 14.70
CA ARG A 390 -26.03 20.61 15.60
C ARG A 390 -26.87 21.86 15.46
N ILE A 391 -28.18 21.67 15.18
CA ILE A 391 -29.13 22.74 15.04
C ILE A 391 -30.24 22.48 16.07
N THR A 392 -30.51 23.42 16.97
CA THR A 392 -31.58 23.33 17.92
C THR A 392 -32.63 24.37 17.58
N VAL A 393 -33.88 23.96 17.62
CA VAL A 393 -35.06 24.83 17.48
C VAL A 393 -35.91 24.67 18.73
N ASP A 394 -36.02 25.71 19.55
CA ASP A 394 -36.73 25.75 20.81
C ASP A 394 -37.97 26.64 20.68
N ASP A 395 -39.13 26.20 21.17
CA ASP A 395 -40.30 27.02 21.32
C ASP A 395 -40.70 27.21 22.81
N ASP A 396 -41.47 28.24 23.09
CA ASP A 396 -42.02 28.53 24.42
C ASP A 396 -43.49 28.05 24.56
N GLY A 397 -43.90 27.06 23.77
CA GLY A 397 -45.25 26.49 23.76
C GLY A 397 -45.54 25.52 24.91
N PRO A 398 -46.62 24.74 24.82
CA PRO A 398 -46.99 23.78 25.86
C PRO A 398 -46.07 22.55 25.96
N GLY A 399 -45.19 22.36 24.96
CA GLY A 399 -44.29 21.20 24.87
C GLY A 399 -45.02 19.87 24.64
N LEU A 400 -44.27 18.77 24.75
CA LEU A 400 -44.79 17.40 24.61
C LEU A 400 -44.33 16.54 25.79
N SER A 401 -45.23 15.70 26.30
CA SER A 401 -44.86 14.68 27.28
C SER A 401 -43.89 13.64 26.67
N PRO A 402 -43.08 12.91 27.48
CA PRO A 402 -42.19 11.90 26.98
C PRO A 402 -42.87 10.84 26.09
N ALA A 403 -44.08 10.40 26.46
CA ALA A 403 -44.86 9.43 25.68
C ALA A 403 -45.31 10.00 24.31
N GLN A 404 -45.69 11.28 24.28
CA GLN A 404 -46.08 11.97 23.05
C GLN A 404 -44.87 12.18 22.10
N ARG A 405 -43.67 12.51 22.62
CA ARG A 405 -42.47 12.67 21.83
C ARG A 405 -42.12 11.38 21.09
N GLU A 406 -42.21 10.25 21.76
CA GLU A 406 -41.94 8.92 21.17
C GLU A 406 -42.95 8.56 20.07
N GLN A 407 -44.22 8.94 20.24
CA GLN A 407 -45.29 8.72 19.25
C GLN A 407 -45.12 9.60 18.00
N VAL A 408 -44.75 10.87 18.17
CA VAL A 408 -44.57 11.83 17.08
C VAL A 408 -43.32 11.52 16.28
N ALA A 409 -42.25 11.01 16.91
CA ALA A 409 -41.04 10.59 16.24
C ALA A 409 -41.25 9.30 15.42
N ARG A 410 -42.19 8.41 15.81
CA ARG A 410 -42.33 7.08 15.15
C ARG A 410 -43.22 7.06 13.91
N ARG A 411 -44.20 7.95 13.74
CA ARG A 411 -45.03 8.11 12.51
C ARG A 411 -45.97 9.31 12.65
N GLY A 412 -46.07 10.16 11.64
CA GLY A 412 -46.98 11.28 11.41
C GLY A 412 -48.42 11.19 11.95
N ARG A 413 -48.55 10.95 13.26
CA ARG A 413 -49.83 11.03 13.97
C ARG A 413 -50.00 12.43 14.52
N ARG A 414 -51.09 13.06 14.18
CA ARG A 414 -51.54 14.31 14.79
C ARG A 414 -51.94 14.03 16.24
N LEU A 415 -51.36 14.77 17.17
CA LEU A 415 -51.79 14.76 18.56
C LEU A 415 -52.95 15.71 18.81
N ASP A 416 -53.18 16.68 17.92
CA ASP A 416 -54.27 17.66 17.99
C ASP A 416 -54.82 17.92 16.56
N GLU A 417 -56.10 17.56 16.36
CA GLU A 417 -56.79 17.72 15.08
C GLU A 417 -57.39 19.14 14.89
N THR A 418 -57.34 19.97 15.92
CA THR A 418 -57.92 21.31 15.90
C THR A 418 -57.08 22.37 15.22
N LYS A 419 -55.75 22.14 15.02
CA LYS A 419 -54.85 23.08 14.37
C LYS A 419 -54.53 22.66 12.93
N PRO A 420 -54.40 23.60 11.97
CA PRO A 420 -54.07 23.28 10.56
C PRO A 420 -52.67 22.70 10.39
N GLY A 421 -52.54 21.56 9.69
CA GLY A 421 -51.26 20.94 9.37
C GLY A 421 -51.42 19.48 8.98
N SER A 422 -50.54 18.92 8.13
CA SER A 422 -50.57 17.53 7.62
C SER A 422 -50.06 16.49 8.62
N GLY A 423 -49.45 16.89 9.73
CA GLY A 423 -48.80 15.96 10.68
C GLY A 423 -47.53 15.28 10.15
N LEU A 424 -47.11 15.58 8.93
CA LEU A 424 -45.98 14.92 8.24
C LEU A 424 -44.64 15.64 8.45
N GLY A 425 -44.60 16.88 8.93
CA GLY A 425 -43.38 17.70 8.96
C GLY A 425 -42.24 17.06 9.77
N LEU A 426 -42.53 16.53 10.96
CA LEU A 426 -41.50 15.88 11.80
C LEU A 426 -41.05 14.54 11.23
N SER A 427 -41.93 13.76 10.58
CA SER A 427 -41.53 12.52 9.92
C SER A 427 -40.60 12.77 8.72
N ILE A 428 -40.84 13.85 7.98
CA ILE A 428 -39.98 14.31 6.90
C ILE A 428 -38.56 14.63 7.42
N VAL A 429 -38.47 15.36 8.52
CA VAL A 429 -37.19 15.70 9.14
C VAL A 429 -36.45 14.45 9.62
N VAL A 430 -37.13 13.50 10.25
CA VAL A 430 -36.52 12.23 10.70
C VAL A 430 -35.99 11.43 9.52
N GLU A 431 -36.76 11.31 8.44
CA GLU A 431 -36.36 10.56 7.26
C GLU A 431 -35.19 11.24 6.51
N LEU A 432 -35.25 12.57 6.35
CA LEU A 432 -34.13 13.32 5.73
C LEU A 432 -32.86 13.29 6.60
N ALA A 433 -32.99 13.49 7.91
CA ALA A 433 -31.83 13.40 8.80
C ALA A 433 -31.19 12.02 8.73
N ALA A 434 -31.94 10.93 8.78
CA ALA A 434 -31.47 9.56 8.66
C ALA A 434 -30.80 9.30 7.32
N LEU A 435 -31.27 9.88 6.21
CA LEU A 435 -30.66 9.79 4.88
C LEU A 435 -29.21 10.28 4.89
N TYR A 436 -28.95 11.37 5.61
CA TYR A 436 -27.61 11.94 5.75
C TYR A 436 -26.78 11.31 6.89
N GLY A 437 -27.30 10.25 7.56
CA GLY A 437 -26.65 9.64 8.71
C GLY A 437 -26.71 10.50 9.98
N GLY A 438 -27.63 11.47 10.02
CA GLY A 438 -27.94 12.30 11.15
C GLY A 438 -29.11 11.77 11.97
N GLU A 439 -29.55 12.52 12.97
CA GLU A 439 -30.68 12.19 13.85
C GLU A 439 -31.44 13.43 14.29
N LEU A 440 -32.73 13.25 14.55
CA LEU A 440 -33.59 14.24 15.23
C LEU A 440 -33.91 13.76 16.64
N LYS A 441 -33.66 14.60 17.65
CA LYS A 441 -34.02 14.37 19.06
C LYS A 441 -35.03 15.41 19.52
N LEU A 442 -36.05 14.96 20.25
CA LEU A 442 -37.05 15.84 20.87
C LEU A 442 -36.85 15.87 22.38
N ALA A 443 -36.72 17.05 22.94
CA ALA A 443 -36.50 17.27 24.37
C ALA A 443 -37.41 18.42 24.89
N THR A 444 -37.35 18.74 26.18
CA THR A 444 -37.99 19.95 26.73
C THR A 444 -37.07 21.14 26.44
N ALA A 445 -37.60 22.22 25.90
CA ALA A 445 -36.86 23.45 25.67
C ALA A 445 -36.53 24.16 27.02
N PRO A 446 -35.36 24.80 27.13
CA PRO A 446 -35.00 25.62 28.30
C PRO A 446 -35.98 26.76 28.52
N ILE A 447 -36.64 27.22 27.45
CA ILE A 447 -37.64 28.32 27.48
C ILE A 447 -39.07 27.82 27.75
N GLY A 448 -39.29 26.51 28.01
CA GLY A 448 -40.51 25.94 28.50
C GLY A 448 -41.25 24.99 27.56
N GLY A 449 -41.09 25.07 26.26
CA GLY A 449 -41.78 24.28 25.25
C GLY A 449 -41.05 23.04 24.76
N LEU A 450 -41.07 22.81 23.45
CA LEU A 450 -40.40 21.70 22.78
C LEU A 450 -39.02 22.13 22.23
N ARG A 451 -37.98 21.32 22.48
CA ARG A 451 -36.72 21.39 21.81
C ARG A 451 -36.65 20.33 20.70
N ALA A 452 -36.39 20.75 19.49
CA ALA A 452 -36.05 19.89 18.38
C ALA A 452 -34.56 20.04 18.10
N GLU A 453 -33.76 18.99 18.37
CA GLU A 453 -32.34 18.95 18.16
C GLU A 453 -32.03 18.09 16.92
N LEU A 454 -31.55 18.72 15.85
CA LEU A 454 -31.16 18.09 14.59
C LEU A 454 -29.63 18.00 14.54
N VAL A 455 -29.11 16.78 14.42
CA VAL A 455 -27.68 16.50 14.30
C VAL A 455 -27.40 15.98 12.88
N LEU A 456 -26.55 16.65 12.14
CA LEU A 456 -26.22 16.35 10.75
C LEU A 456 -24.69 16.25 10.55
N PRO A 457 -24.22 15.51 9.50
CA PRO A 457 -22.78 15.47 9.18
C PRO A 457 -22.30 16.85 8.73
N GLY A 458 -21.18 17.30 9.34
CA GLY A 458 -20.48 18.53 8.99
C GLY A 458 -19.39 18.32 7.94
N ALA A 459 -18.97 19.40 7.30
CA ALA A 459 -17.86 19.42 6.34
C ALA A 459 -16.58 20.03 6.95
#